data_42314c3ce8f595f315dd39f4ca727a3e
#
_entry.id   42314c3ce8f595f315dd39f4ca727a3e
#
_cell.length_a   1.000
_cell.length_b   1.000
_cell.length_c   1.000
_cell.angle_alpha   90.00
_cell.angle_beta   90.00
_cell.angle_gamma   90.00
#
_symmetry.space_group_name_H-M   'P 1'
#
loop_
_entity.id
_entity.type
_entity.pdbx_description
1 polymer ?
#
loop_
_entity_poly.entity_id
_entity_poly.type
_entity_poly.pdbx_seq_one_letter_code
_entity_poly.pdbx_strand_id
1 'polypeptide(L)'
;MNEKIKKTAFETSAGTDEKQSLINSNNIITDEDDFCNSDDLFAEFREESNPNFIRTFTLGELFDKSYDIKQPIIKDLLYPGMYLFVGAPKIGKSFAMLQLAHHVSNGLDLWDKKVNQGKVVYLALEDREARIVSRYYNMFGVPPNPDNIIISTFSNKAGHGLEGQLEYILARNQGVSLIIID
;
A
#
# COMPACT_ATOMS: atom_id res chain seq x y z
N MET A 1 -18.06 -29.20 47.42
CA MET A 1 -19.52 -28.98 47.51
C MET A 1 -19.98 -28.70 46.10
N ASN A 2 -20.21 -29.80 45.43
CA ASN A 2 -21.42 -30.27 44.74
C ASN A 2 -21.83 -29.41 43.55
N GLU A 3 -21.62 -29.97 42.38
CA GLU A 3 -22.56 -30.77 41.55
C GLU A 3 -23.55 -29.86 40.82
N LYS A 4 -23.79 -29.96 39.52
CA LYS A 4 -24.22 -31.09 38.72
C LYS A 4 -24.10 -30.86 37.22
N ILE A 5 -23.51 -31.86 36.60
CA ILE A 5 -23.62 -32.24 35.19
C ILE A 5 -25.08 -32.63 34.87
N LYS A 6 -25.62 -32.28 33.72
CA LYS A 6 -26.60 -33.11 33.01
C LYS A 6 -26.42 -33.04 31.49
N LYS A 7 -25.96 -34.16 30.98
CA LYS A 7 -26.14 -34.67 29.61
C LYS A 7 -27.57 -35.18 29.42
N THR A 8 -28.10 -35.04 28.20
CA THR A 8 -28.98 -36.03 27.52
C THR A 8 -29.02 -35.56 26.06
N ALA A 9 -28.41 -36.16 25.07
CA ALA A 9 -28.62 -37.42 24.38
C ALA A 9 -29.92 -37.50 23.58
N PHE A 10 -29.76 -37.45 22.27
CA PHE A 10 -30.26 -38.32 21.21
C PHE A 10 -31.76 -38.54 21.06
N GLU A 11 -32.30 -38.22 19.88
CA GLU A 11 -33.07 -39.15 19.08
C GLU A 11 -33.27 -38.71 17.63
N THR A 12 -32.96 -39.62 16.75
CA THR A 12 -33.18 -39.71 15.31
C THR A 12 -34.66 -40.03 15.03
N SER A 13 -35.28 -39.41 14.01
CA SER A 13 -36.21 -40.16 13.17
C SER A 13 -36.33 -39.51 11.82
N ALA A 14 -36.22 -40.37 10.83
CA ALA A 14 -36.47 -40.14 9.41
C ALA A 14 -37.97 -39.91 9.14
N GLY A 15 -38.25 -39.11 8.07
CA GLY A 15 -39.56 -38.93 7.54
C GLY A 15 -39.50 -38.17 6.23
N THR A 16 -39.44 -38.93 5.16
CA THR A 16 -39.81 -38.57 3.79
C THR A 16 -41.21 -37.97 3.77
N ASP A 17 -41.41 -36.86 3.03
CA ASP A 17 -42.44 -36.76 2.02
C ASP A 17 -42.43 -35.40 1.31
N GLU A 18 -42.46 -35.53 0.01
CA GLU A 18 -42.84 -34.62 -1.05
C GLU A 18 -43.73 -33.43 -0.67
N LYS A 19 -43.36 -32.27 -1.16
CA LYS A 19 -44.31 -31.43 -1.92
C LYS A 19 -43.56 -30.49 -2.87
N GLN A 20 -43.58 -30.89 -4.12
CA GLN A 20 -43.64 -30.09 -5.33
C GLN A 20 -44.62 -28.93 -5.22
N SER A 21 -44.31 -27.92 -6.04
CA SER A 21 -45.07 -26.75 -6.47
C SER A 21 -44.87 -25.52 -5.59
N LEU A 22 -44.38 -24.42 -6.13
CA LEU A 22 -44.85 -23.62 -7.25
C LEU A 22 -43.67 -22.77 -7.80
N ILE A 23 -43.22 -23.11 -8.96
CA ILE A 23 -42.51 -22.19 -9.83
C ILE A 23 -43.55 -21.22 -10.34
N ASN A 24 -43.63 -20.05 -9.79
CA ASN A 24 -44.36 -18.94 -10.40
C ASN A 24 -43.43 -18.26 -11.39
N SER A 25 -43.56 -18.66 -12.62
CA SER A 25 -43.14 -17.95 -13.81
C SER A 25 -43.83 -16.59 -13.79
N ASN A 26 -43.00 -15.53 -13.71
CA ASN A 26 -43.21 -14.20 -14.24
C ASN A 26 -42.46 -13.17 -13.39
N ASN A 27 -41.15 -13.12 -13.54
CA ASN A 27 -40.37 -11.88 -13.51
C ASN A 27 -39.11 -12.13 -14.36
N ILE A 28 -39.33 -12.10 -15.66
CA ILE A 28 -38.25 -11.83 -16.59
C ILE A 28 -37.97 -10.33 -16.41
N ILE A 29 -36.94 -10.02 -15.61
CA ILE A 29 -36.32 -8.72 -15.67
C ILE A 29 -35.54 -8.74 -16.97
N THR A 30 -36.13 -8.14 -17.98
CA THR A 30 -35.44 -7.78 -19.22
C THR A 30 -34.70 -6.48 -18.95
N ASP A 31 -33.58 -6.57 -18.21
CA ASP A 31 -32.56 -5.55 -18.27
C ASP A 31 -31.65 -5.89 -19.46
N GLU A 32 -32.10 -5.47 -20.63
CA GLU A 32 -31.34 -5.54 -21.88
C GLU A 32 -30.24 -4.44 -21.98
N ASP A 33 -29.80 -3.83 -20.90
CA ASP A 33 -28.91 -2.66 -20.98
C ASP A 33 -27.58 -2.76 -20.21
N ASP A 34 -27.13 -3.96 -19.78
CA ASP A 34 -25.80 -4.10 -19.19
C ASP A 34 -25.07 -5.39 -19.61
N PHE A 35 -25.21 -5.76 -20.88
CA PHE A 35 -24.25 -6.69 -21.48
C PHE A 35 -23.04 -5.87 -21.89
N CYS A 36 -22.13 -5.64 -20.93
CA CYS A 36 -20.79 -5.19 -21.21
C CYS A 36 -20.23 -6.09 -22.31
N ASN A 37 -20.08 -5.53 -23.50
CA ASN A 37 -19.74 -6.25 -24.71
C ASN A 37 -18.39 -6.91 -24.49
N SER A 38 -18.37 -8.23 -24.25
CA SER A 38 -17.14 -8.99 -23.99
C SER A 38 -16.11 -8.82 -25.12
N ASP A 39 -16.58 -8.49 -26.31
CA ASP A 39 -15.73 -8.24 -27.48
C ASP A 39 -14.90 -6.95 -27.33
N ASP A 40 -15.40 -5.91 -26.64
CA ASP A 40 -14.66 -4.67 -26.40
C ASP A 40 -13.56 -4.88 -25.36
N LEU A 41 -13.79 -5.67 -24.31
CA LEU A 41 -12.78 -5.99 -23.30
C LEU A 41 -11.64 -6.82 -23.89
N PHE A 42 -11.96 -7.76 -24.77
CA PHE A 42 -10.95 -8.56 -25.47
C PHE A 42 -10.24 -7.79 -26.58
N ALA A 43 -10.86 -6.77 -27.16
CA ALA A 43 -10.22 -5.90 -28.15
C ALA A 43 -9.11 -5.06 -27.51
N GLU A 44 -9.37 -4.41 -26.38
CA GLU A 44 -8.33 -3.67 -25.61
C GLU A 44 -7.16 -4.58 -25.22
N PHE A 45 -7.45 -5.79 -24.71
CA PHE A 45 -6.42 -6.74 -24.31
C PHE A 45 -5.56 -7.22 -25.50
N ARG A 46 -6.18 -7.40 -26.68
CA ARG A 46 -5.45 -7.78 -27.90
C ARG A 46 -4.54 -6.66 -28.40
N GLU A 47 -4.98 -5.40 -28.33
CA GLU A 47 -4.17 -4.26 -28.70
C GLU A 47 -2.98 -4.08 -27.75
N GLU A 48 -3.18 -4.19 -26.44
CA GLU A 48 -2.10 -4.09 -25.45
C GLU A 48 -1.08 -5.23 -25.54
N SER A 49 -1.48 -6.38 -26.08
CA SER A 49 -0.58 -7.52 -26.33
C SER A 49 0.28 -7.38 -27.59
N ASN A 50 0.06 -6.36 -28.41
CA ASN A 50 0.84 -6.10 -29.60
C ASN A 50 2.18 -5.42 -29.20
N PRO A 51 3.35 -6.01 -29.51
CA PRO A 51 4.64 -5.42 -29.16
C PRO A 51 4.93 -4.05 -29.78
N ASN A 52 4.16 -3.66 -30.81
CA ASN A 52 4.23 -2.36 -31.44
C ASN A 52 3.14 -1.38 -30.97
N PHE A 53 2.31 -1.79 -30.00
CA PHE A 53 1.24 -0.95 -29.48
C PHE A 53 1.81 0.16 -28.60
N ILE A 54 1.46 1.40 -28.91
CA ILE A 54 1.73 2.57 -28.06
C ILE A 54 0.39 3.19 -27.73
N ARG A 55 0.05 3.19 -26.45
CA ARG A 55 -1.18 3.83 -25.97
C ARG A 55 -1.05 5.34 -26.11
N THR A 56 -1.88 5.93 -26.95
CA THR A 56 -1.89 7.36 -27.23
C THR A 56 -3.21 7.98 -26.77
N PHE A 57 -3.14 9.23 -26.36
CA PHE A 57 -4.29 10.05 -26.01
C PHE A 57 -4.19 11.39 -26.70
N THR A 58 -5.30 11.94 -27.11
CA THR A 58 -5.35 13.34 -27.53
C THR A 58 -5.28 14.26 -26.30
N LEU A 59 -4.84 15.49 -26.50
CA LEU A 59 -4.81 16.47 -25.42
C LEU A 59 -6.22 16.75 -24.86
N GLY A 60 -7.24 16.75 -25.72
CA GLY A 60 -8.64 16.88 -25.30
C GLY A 60 -9.08 15.77 -24.34
N GLU A 61 -8.82 14.52 -24.69
CA GLU A 61 -9.10 13.37 -23.81
C GLU A 61 -8.38 13.46 -22.46
N LEU A 62 -7.15 14.01 -22.45
CA LEU A 62 -6.43 14.21 -21.20
C LEU A 62 -7.03 15.32 -20.33
N PHE A 63 -7.55 16.38 -20.93
CA PHE A 63 -8.22 17.47 -20.19
C PHE A 63 -9.57 17.02 -19.61
N ASP A 64 -10.28 16.11 -20.27
CA ASP A 64 -11.57 15.59 -19.82
C ASP A 64 -11.44 14.54 -18.70
N LYS A 65 -10.22 14.00 -18.49
CA LYS A 65 -9.96 13.04 -17.42
C LYS A 65 -9.87 13.73 -16.06
N SER A 66 -10.56 13.15 -15.09
CA SER A 66 -10.38 13.47 -13.67
C SER A 66 -9.08 12.85 -13.17
N TYR A 67 -8.17 13.66 -12.66
CA TYR A 67 -6.92 13.21 -12.06
C TYR A 67 -6.96 13.37 -10.54
N ASP A 68 -6.67 12.30 -9.81
CA ASP A 68 -6.43 12.38 -8.38
C ASP A 68 -5.11 13.12 -8.12
N ILE A 69 -5.21 14.35 -7.64
CA ILE A 69 -4.03 15.13 -7.23
C ILE A 69 -3.55 14.58 -5.90
N LYS A 70 -2.51 13.74 -5.96
CA LYS A 70 -1.87 13.21 -4.75
C LYS A 70 -1.26 14.36 -3.94
N GLN A 71 -1.58 14.38 -2.64
CA GLN A 71 -1.03 15.37 -1.73
C GLN A 71 0.49 15.23 -1.60
N PRO A 72 1.25 16.33 -1.53
CA PRO A 72 2.69 16.28 -1.30
C PRO A 72 3.01 15.65 0.06
N ILE A 73 4.12 14.95 0.17
CA ILE A 73 4.64 14.45 1.46
C ILE A 73 5.14 15.64 2.27
N ILE A 74 5.86 16.54 1.61
CA ILE A 74 6.29 17.84 2.18
C ILE A 74 5.87 18.93 1.20
N LYS A 75 5.07 19.86 1.65
CA LYS A 75 4.55 20.95 0.81
C LYS A 75 5.70 21.71 0.16
N ASP A 76 5.58 21.96 -1.13
CA ASP A 76 6.56 22.69 -1.95
C ASP A 76 7.99 22.13 -1.93
N LEU A 77 8.15 20.84 -1.56
CA LEU A 77 9.45 20.18 -1.52
C LEU A 77 9.42 18.74 -2.05
N LEU A 78 8.54 17.88 -1.51
CA LEU A 78 8.52 16.46 -1.81
C LEU A 78 7.11 16.01 -2.19
N TYR A 79 6.93 15.71 -3.47
CA TYR A 79 5.70 15.16 -4.04
C TYR A 79 5.82 13.64 -4.20
N PRO A 80 4.71 12.92 -4.41
CA PRO A 80 4.77 11.50 -4.77
C PRO A 80 5.58 11.29 -6.05
N GLY A 81 6.56 10.40 -5.99
CA GLY A 81 7.48 10.12 -7.09
C GLY A 81 8.74 9.42 -6.61
N MET A 82 9.66 9.16 -7.52
CA MET A 82 10.97 8.59 -7.23
C MET A 82 12.03 9.68 -7.32
N TYR A 83 12.88 9.76 -6.28
CA TYR A 83 13.94 10.76 -6.17
C TYR A 83 15.29 10.09 -5.93
N LEU A 84 16.32 10.64 -6.51
CA LEU A 84 17.70 10.23 -6.26
C LEU A 84 18.43 11.33 -5.50
N PHE A 85 18.84 11.03 -4.26
CA PHE A 85 19.59 11.95 -3.43
C PHE A 85 21.09 11.70 -3.54
N VAL A 86 21.80 12.56 -4.24
CA VAL A 86 23.21 12.38 -4.62
C VAL A 86 24.12 13.34 -3.86
N GLY A 87 25.29 12.88 -3.49
CA GLY A 87 26.33 13.69 -2.86
C GLY A 87 27.59 12.88 -2.55
N ALA A 88 28.71 13.59 -2.28
CA ALA A 88 29.97 12.97 -1.93
C ALA A 88 29.86 12.06 -0.68
N PRO A 89 30.74 11.07 -0.52
CA PRO A 89 30.80 10.28 0.72
C PRO A 89 31.01 11.17 1.96
N LYS A 90 30.43 10.79 3.09
CA LYS A 90 30.57 11.46 4.40
C LYS A 90 30.02 12.90 4.51
N ILE A 91 29.27 13.39 3.54
CA ILE A 91 28.65 14.73 3.56
C ILE A 91 27.41 14.80 4.46
N GLY A 92 26.93 13.66 4.99
CA GLY A 92 25.77 13.64 5.89
C GLY A 92 24.46 13.16 5.25
N LYS A 93 24.51 12.46 4.09
CA LYS A 93 23.30 11.96 3.42
C LYS A 93 22.40 11.14 4.35
N SER A 94 22.95 10.14 5.06
CA SER A 94 22.18 9.30 5.98
C SER A 94 21.60 10.08 7.16
N PHE A 95 22.27 11.18 7.62
CA PHE A 95 21.69 12.08 8.62
C PHE A 95 20.50 12.84 8.07
N ALA A 96 20.59 13.36 6.84
CA ALA A 96 19.49 14.04 6.17
C ALA A 96 18.30 13.09 5.92
N MET A 97 18.56 11.84 5.52
CA MET A 97 17.53 10.83 5.31
C MET A 97 16.84 10.45 6.63
N LEU A 98 17.60 10.31 7.71
CA LEU A 98 17.02 10.02 9.02
C LEU A 98 16.23 11.22 9.58
N GLN A 99 16.68 12.47 9.31
CA GLN A 99 15.92 13.67 9.62
C GLN A 99 14.60 13.72 8.84
N LEU A 100 14.63 13.42 7.54
CA LEU A 100 13.43 13.33 6.71
C LEU A 100 12.46 12.28 7.27
N ALA A 101 12.95 11.08 7.59
CA ALA A 101 12.16 10.01 8.20
C ALA A 101 11.52 10.46 9.52
N HIS A 102 12.25 11.13 10.39
CA HIS A 102 11.77 11.65 11.66
C HIS A 102 10.62 12.67 11.47
N HIS A 103 10.81 13.64 10.59
CA HIS A 103 9.79 14.67 10.35
C HIS A 103 8.51 14.11 9.71
N VAL A 104 8.65 13.22 8.72
CA VAL A 104 7.50 12.59 8.04
C VAL A 104 6.74 11.68 8.99
N SER A 105 7.43 10.85 9.78
CA SER A 105 6.78 9.92 10.71
C SER A 105 6.02 10.62 11.85
N ASN A 106 6.43 11.82 12.20
CA ASN A 106 5.84 12.59 13.30
C ASN A 106 4.96 13.77 12.84
N GLY A 107 4.90 14.07 11.54
CA GLY A 107 4.16 15.23 11.02
C GLY A 107 4.73 16.56 11.47
N LEU A 108 6.05 16.62 11.70
CA LEU A 108 6.75 17.83 12.12
C LEU A 108 7.20 18.63 10.91
N ASP A 109 7.03 19.94 10.94
CA ASP A 109 7.46 20.84 9.88
C ASP A 109 8.98 20.66 9.61
N LEU A 110 9.37 20.58 8.35
CA LEU A 110 10.76 20.47 7.93
C LEU A 110 11.14 21.70 7.11
N TRP A 111 12.16 22.46 7.56
CA TRP A 111 12.63 23.70 6.91
C TRP A 111 11.47 24.68 6.60
N ASP A 112 10.64 24.96 7.60
CA ASP A 112 9.44 25.81 7.52
C ASP A 112 8.35 25.35 6.53
N LYS A 113 8.45 24.10 6.06
CA LYS A 113 7.46 23.48 5.18
C LYS A 113 6.60 22.48 5.91
N LYS A 114 5.31 22.51 5.62
CA LYS A 114 4.32 21.59 6.20
C LYS A 114 4.56 20.18 5.71
N VAL A 115 4.56 19.24 6.64
CA VAL A 115 4.73 17.80 6.40
C VAL A 115 3.41 17.08 6.62
N ASN A 116 2.98 16.30 5.64
CA ASN A 116 1.88 15.37 5.80
C ASN A 116 2.40 14.10 6.48
N GLN A 117 1.91 13.85 7.70
CA GLN A 117 2.32 12.70 8.49
C GLN A 117 2.01 11.38 7.78
N GLY A 118 2.96 10.45 7.84
CA GLY A 118 2.77 9.09 7.35
C GLY A 118 3.87 8.17 7.86
N LYS A 119 3.67 6.86 7.71
CA LYS A 119 4.71 5.89 8.03
C LYS A 119 5.86 5.95 7.02
N VAL A 120 7.05 5.67 7.50
CA VAL A 120 8.27 5.64 6.70
C VAL A 120 8.90 4.25 6.75
N VAL A 121 9.20 3.68 5.60
CA VAL A 121 10.05 2.50 5.48
C VAL A 121 11.47 2.97 5.20
N TYR A 122 12.41 2.61 6.07
CA TYR A 122 13.81 3.02 5.96
C TYR A 122 14.69 1.78 5.83
N LEU A 123 15.21 1.54 4.63
CA LEU A 123 16.18 0.49 4.34
C LEU A 123 17.59 1.06 4.52
N ALA A 124 18.17 0.83 5.69
CA ALA A 124 19.52 1.30 6.06
C ALA A 124 20.53 0.21 5.75
N LEU A 125 20.93 0.07 4.47
CA LEU A 125 21.70 -1.07 3.99
C LEU A 125 23.20 -0.98 4.32
N GLU A 126 23.71 0.22 4.63
CA GLU A 126 25.10 0.43 5.00
C GLU A 126 25.32 0.49 6.52
N ASP A 127 24.26 0.55 7.31
CA ASP A 127 24.34 0.73 8.76
C ASP A 127 23.92 -0.53 9.54
N ARG A 128 24.48 -0.65 10.76
CA ARG A 128 24.01 -1.64 11.75
C ARG A 128 22.95 -1.02 12.66
N GLU A 129 22.02 -1.84 13.16
CA GLU A 129 20.91 -1.41 14.03
C GLU A 129 21.37 -0.49 15.19
N ALA A 130 22.39 -0.91 15.93
CA ALA A 130 22.91 -0.11 17.05
C ALA A 130 23.40 1.29 16.62
N ARG A 131 23.91 1.42 15.39
CA ARG A 131 24.37 2.71 14.86
C ARG A 131 23.19 3.60 14.49
N ILE A 132 22.15 3.03 13.94
CA ILE A 132 20.91 3.75 13.61
C ILE A 132 20.28 4.29 14.89
N VAL A 133 20.12 3.43 15.92
CA VAL A 133 19.57 3.83 17.23
C VAL A 133 20.40 4.94 17.87
N SER A 134 21.73 4.79 17.91
CA SER A 134 22.61 5.81 18.50
C SER A 134 22.53 7.13 17.73
N ARG A 135 22.52 7.09 16.39
CA ARG A 135 22.39 8.28 15.54
C ARG A 135 21.05 8.97 15.78
N TYR A 136 19.95 8.20 15.75
CA TYR A 136 18.60 8.75 15.99
C TYR A 136 18.53 9.43 17.36
N TYR A 137 18.98 8.74 18.41
CA TYR A 137 18.96 9.27 19.78
C TYR A 137 19.78 10.56 19.93
N ASN A 138 20.94 10.62 19.31
CA ASN A 138 21.80 11.80 19.34
C ASN A 138 21.19 13.00 18.58
N MET A 139 20.34 12.76 17.57
CA MET A 139 19.70 13.81 16.79
C MET A 139 18.40 14.30 17.43
N PHE A 140 17.58 13.39 17.96
CA PHE A 140 16.19 13.65 18.31
C PHE A 140 15.78 13.17 19.71
N GLY A 141 16.62 12.41 20.39
CA GLY A 141 16.24 11.76 21.64
C GLY A 141 15.35 10.54 21.45
N VAL A 142 14.39 10.37 22.34
CA VAL A 142 13.41 9.26 22.26
C VAL A 142 12.37 9.55 21.20
N PRO A 143 12.08 8.59 20.27
CA PRO A 143 11.09 8.80 19.24
C PRO A 143 9.68 8.94 19.83
N PRO A 144 8.90 9.98 19.46
CA PRO A 144 7.53 10.14 19.95
C PRO A 144 6.56 9.10 19.34
N ASN A 145 6.78 8.69 18.08
CA ASN A 145 5.99 7.68 17.37
C ASN A 145 6.91 6.59 16.80
N PRO A 146 7.43 5.69 17.65
CA PRO A 146 8.45 4.70 17.22
C PRO A 146 7.94 3.74 16.13
N ASP A 147 6.65 3.41 16.14
CA ASP A 147 6.03 2.46 15.21
C ASP A 147 5.80 3.03 13.81
N ASN A 148 6.01 4.33 13.62
CA ASN A 148 5.85 5.00 12.34
C ASN A 148 7.12 4.97 11.47
N ILE A 149 8.25 4.47 12.00
CA ILE A 149 9.48 4.24 11.22
C ILE A 149 9.79 2.75 11.24
N ILE A 150 9.63 2.11 10.08
CA ILE A 150 9.88 0.69 9.88
C ILE A 150 11.28 0.56 9.29
N ILE A 151 12.20 -0.07 10.01
CA ILE A 151 13.61 -0.14 9.63
C ILE A 151 13.98 -1.56 9.20
N SER A 152 14.75 -1.67 8.11
CA SER A 152 15.49 -2.89 7.76
C SER A 152 16.92 -2.58 7.42
N THR A 153 17.84 -3.42 7.87
CA THR A 153 19.29 -3.34 7.55
C THR A 153 19.68 -4.34 6.46
N PHE A 154 18.68 -5.00 5.87
CA PHE A 154 18.87 -5.96 4.81
C PHE A 154 17.74 -5.83 3.76
N SER A 155 18.13 -5.95 2.49
CA SER A 155 17.18 -6.12 1.38
C SER A 155 17.82 -6.91 0.24
N ASN A 156 16.98 -7.45 -0.62
CA ASN A 156 17.41 -7.96 -1.92
C ASN A 156 17.76 -6.80 -2.85
N LYS A 157 18.44 -7.10 -3.95
CA LYS A 157 18.74 -6.11 -4.98
C LYS A 157 17.50 -5.83 -5.83
N ALA A 158 17.43 -4.63 -6.39
CA ALA A 158 16.43 -4.29 -7.41
C ALA A 158 16.52 -5.26 -8.60
N GLY A 159 15.38 -5.73 -9.10
CA GLY A 159 15.29 -6.77 -10.11
C GLY A 159 15.60 -8.18 -9.62
N HIS A 160 15.92 -8.36 -8.34
CA HIS A 160 16.23 -9.65 -7.72
C HIS A 160 15.42 -9.90 -6.44
N GLY A 161 14.20 -9.36 -6.37
CA GLY A 161 13.24 -9.61 -5.29
C GLY A 161 13.04 -8.48 -4.28
N LEU A 162 13.68 -7.33 -4.45
CA LEU A 162 13.40 -6.13 -3.64
C LEU A 162 11.94 -5.71 -3.79
N GLU A 163 11.40 -5.76 -5.00
CA GLU A 163 10.04 -5.39 -5.34
C GLU A 163 9.04 -6.17 -4.50
N GLY A 164 9.16 -7.51 -4.49
CA GLY A 164 8.29 -8.37 -3.67
C GLY A 164 8.44 -8.15 -2.16
N GLN A 165 9.66 -7.79 -1.68
CA GLN A 165 9.87 -7.42 -0.29
C GLN A 165 9.18 -6.11 0.06
N LEU A 166 9.21 -5.11 -0.82
CA LEU A 166 8.51 -3.84 -0.62
C LEU A 166 7.00 -4.04 -0.64
N GLU A 167 6.46 -4.79 -1.59
CA GLU A 167 5.03 -5.14 -1.63
C GLU A 167 4.57 -5.83 -0.33
N TYR A 168 5.37 -6.77 0.17
CA TYR A 168 5.09 -7.47 1.41
C TYR A 168 5.06 -6.52 2.63
N ILE A 169 6.01 -5.58 2.71
CA ILE A 169 6.05 -4.58 3.78
C ILE A 169 4.84 -3.65 3.67
N LEU A 170 4.52 -3.16 2.48
CA LEU A 170 3.41 -2.25 2.23
C LEU A 170 2.05 -2.90 2.54
N ALA A 171 1.85 -4.17 2.19
CA ALA A 171 0.63 -4.90 2.49
C ALA A 171 0.36 -5.03 4.00
N ARG A 172 1.41 -5.07 4.82
CA ARG A 172 1.32 -5.19 6.29
C ARG A 172 1.30 -3.86 7.02
N ASN A 173 1.72 -2.79 6.38
CA ASN A 173 1.86 -1.48 6.99
C ASN A 173 1.06 -0.43 6.21
N GLN A 174 -0.19 -0.27 6.58
CA GLN A 174 -1.00 0.79 5.97
C GLN A 174 -0.50 2.17 6.36
N GLY A 175 -0.67 3.14 5.45
CA GLY A 175 -0.29 4.53 5.68
C GLY A 175 1.21 4.82 5.47
N VAL A 176 1.93 3.96 4.76
CA VAL A 176 3.30 4.27 4.31
C VAL A 176 3.23 5.34 3.24
N SER A 177 3.87 6.47 3.50
CA SER A 177 3.97 7.62 2.58
C SER A 177 5.36 7.80 1.97
N LEU A 178 6.39 7.22 2.59
CA LEU A 178 7.77 7.39 2.16
C LEU A 178 8.56 6.10 2.32
N ILE A 179 9.34 5.75 1.31
CA ILE A 179 10.35 4.68 1.36
C ILE A 179 11.71 5.32 1.12
N ILE A 180 12.65 5.07 2.01
CA ILE A 180 14.04 5.53 1.90
C ILE A 180 14.94 4.31 1.77
N ILE A 181 15.85 4.33 0.79
CA ILE A 181 16.90 3.32 0.59
C ILE A 181 18.23 4.04 0.71
N ASP A 182 19.02 3.75 1.80
CA ASP A 182 20.27 4.42 2.17
C ASP A 182 21.42 3.42 2.29
#